data_d634d3711195cebe93032dd4efabe3b5
#
_entry.id   d634d3711195cebe93032dd4efabe3b5
#
_cell.length_a   1.000
_cell.length_b   1.000
_cell.length_c   1.000
_cell.angle_alpha   90.00
_cell.angle_beta   90.00
_cell.angle_gamma   90.00
#
_symmetry.space_group_name_H-M   'P 1'
#
loop_
_entity.id
_entity.type
_entity.pdbx_description
1 polymer ?
#
loop_
_entity_poly.entity_id
_entity_poly.type
_entity_poly.pdbx_seq_one_letter_code
_entity_poly.pdbx_strand_id
1 'polypeptide(L)'
;HSVKQGETLSQIARDYRTPLSTIINANPSINPNLIYVGQRINIPGFPDPNSIPYRINISINGRILQLFKNNVLQKTYPIAVGRMLFDTPVGNFIIVNKQPNPGGPFGAMWMSLSKEHYGIHGTNDPSSIGKAVSRGCVRMYNQDVLQLASIVPNGTPVSIRP
;
A
#
# COMPACT_ATOMS: atom_id res chain seq x y z
N HIS A 1 -7.44 -10.00 5.77
CA HIS A 1 -7.68 -8.66 6.37
C HIS A 1 -8.36 -8.80 7.71
N SER A 2 -7.90 -8.07 8.70
CA SER A 2 -8.56 -7.93 10.00
C SER A 2 -9.37 -6.65 10.02
N VAL A 3 -10.67 -6.76 10.30
CA VAL A 3 -11.60 -5.61 10.31
C VAL A 3 -11.17 -4.60 11.37
N LYS A 4 -11.10 -3.35 10.98
CA LYS A 4 -10.83 -2.21 11.87
C LYS A 4 -12.12 -1.47 12.18
N GLN A 5 -12.10 -0.67 13.24
CA GLN A 5 -13.24 0.14 13.64
C GLN A 5 -13.71 1.04 12.50
N GLY A 6 -15.01 1.07 12.25
CA GLY A 6 -15.63 1.91 11.23
C GLY A 6 -15.60 1.33 9.81
N GLU A 7 -14.95 0.20 9.59
CA GLU A 7 -14.92 -0.43 8.27
C GLU A 7 -16.24 -1.16 7.96
N THR A 8 -16.63 -1.07 6.69
CA THR A 8 -17.69 -1.89 6.11
C THR A 8 -17.09 -2.83 5.08
N LEU A 9 -17.81 -3.91 4.74
CA LEU A 9 -17.33 -4.84 3.73
C LEU A 9 -17.19 -4.16 2.35
N SER A 10 -18.07 -3.21 2.04
CA SER A 10 -17.97 -2.41 0.81
C SER A 10 -16.71 -1.57 0.76
N GLN A 11 -16.32 -0.96 1.88
CA GLN A 11 -15.08 -0.18 1.95
C GLN A 11 -13.85 -1.08 1.83
N ILE A 12 -13.87 -2.24 2.48
CA ILE A 12 -12.78 -3.23 2.37
C ILE A 12 -12.62 -3.66 0.90
N ALA A 13 -13.73 -3.91 0.21
CA ALA A 13 -13.71 -4.27 -1.21
C ALA A 13 -13.03 -3.16 -2.06
N ARG A 14 -13.37 -1.91 -1.82
CA ARG A 14 -12.74 -0.77 -2.52
C ARG A 14 -11.26 -0.66 -2.18
N ASP A 15 -10.89 -0.85 -0.92
CA ASP A 15 -9.49 -0.79 -0.47
C ASP A 15 -8.61 -1.81 -1.20
N TYR A 16 -9.13 -3.03 -1.37
CA TYR A 16 -8.40 -4.10 -2.07
C TYR A 16 -8.64 -4.11 -3.59
N ARG A 17 -9.41 -3.16 -4.13
CA ARG A 17 -9.79 -3.11 -5.55
C ARG A 17 -10.37 -4.44 -6.02
N THR A 18 -11.16 -5.07 -5.17
CA THR A 18 -11.77 -6.38 -5.40
C THR A 18 -13.29 -6.23 -5.39
N PRO A 19 -14.03 -6.84 -6.33
CA PRO A 19 -15.48 -6.77 -6.33
C PRO A 19 -16.06 -7.29 -5.01
N LEU A 20 -17.08 -6.60 -4.49
CA LEU A 20 -17.73 -6.99 -3.23
C LEU A 20 -18.26 -8.43 -3.29
N SER A 21 -18.85 -8.82 -4.42
CA SER A 21 -19.38 -10.18 -4.62
C SER A 21 -18.27 -11.24 -4.49
N THR A 22 -17.06 -10.95 -4.95
CA THR A 22 -15.91 -11.85 -4.83
C THR A 22 -15.54 -12.07 -3.36
N ILE A 23 -15.55 -11.01 -2.56
CA ILE A 23 -15.27 -11.12 -1.11
C ILE A 23 -16.39 -11.88 -0.40
N ILE A 24 -17.66 -11.58 -0.69
CA ILE A 24 -18.79 -12.26 -0.09
C ILE A 24 -18.73 -13.77 -0.40
N ASN A 25 -18.46 -14.14 -1.65
CA ASN A 25 -18.36 -15.54 -2.07
C ASN A 25 -17.19 -16.27 -1.40
N ALA A 26 -16.10 -15.57 -1.10
CA ALA A 26 -14.94 -16.15 -0.42
C ALA A 26 -15.15 -16.28 1.10
N ASN A 27 -16.21 -15.70 1.65
CA ASN A 27 -16.51 -15.69 3.08
C ASN A 27 -17.97 -16.11 3.33
N PRO A 28 -18.37 -17.34 2.97
CA PRO A 28 -19.77 -17.75 3.00
C PRO A 28 -20.39 -17.79 4.40
N SER A 29 -19.57 -17.91 5.45
CA SER A 29 -20.05 -17.94 6.83
C SER A 29 -20.20 -16.56 7.46
N ILE A 30 -19.82 -15.48 6.75
CA ILE A 30 -19.83 -14.11 7.26
C ILE A 30 -21.13 -13.41 6.80
N ASN A 31 -21.80 -12.72 7.74
CA ASN A 31 -22.90 -11.83 7.40
C ASN A 31 -22.32 -10.54 6.84
N PRO A 32 -22.52 -10.22 5.55
CA PRO A 32 -21.92 -9.03 4.93
C PRO A 32 -22.45 -7.71 5.51
N ASN A 33 -23.58 -7.74 6.22
CA ASN A 33 -24.16 -6.55 6.84
C ASN A 33 -23.79 -6.41 8.33
N LEU A 34 -23.03 -7.35 8.88
CA LEU A 34 -22.66 -7.37 10.29
C LEU A 34 -21.28 -7.96 10.46
N ILE A 35 -20.27 -7.07 10.47
CA ILE A 35 -18.87 -7.44 10.70
C ILE A 35 -18.37 -6.75 11.98
N TYR A 36 -17.38 -7.36 12.63
CA TYR A 36 -16.85 -6.90 13.92
C TYR A 36 -15.38 -6.54 13.80
N VAL A 37 -14.94 -5.61 14.64
CA VAL A 37 -13.51 -5.30 14.78
C VAL A 37 -12.75 -6.57 15.15
N GLY A 38 -11.65 -6.83 14.42
CA GLY A 38 -10.81 -8.02 14.60
C GLY A 38 -11.26 -9.25 13.84
N GLN A 39 -12.46 -9.23 13.23
CA GLN A 39 -12.94 -10.33 12.42
C GLN A 39 -12.04 -10.48 11.19
N ARG A 40 -11.69 -11.73 10.84
CA ARG A 40 -10.86 -12.01 9.67
C ARG A 40 -11.72 -12.17 8.44
N ILE A 41 -11.40 -11.39 7.40
CA ILE A 41 -12.03 -11.44 6.09
C ILE A 41 -11.00 -11.98 5.11
N ASN A 42 -11.37 -13.04 4.39
CA ASN A 42 -10.54 -13.62 3.36
C ASN A 42 -10.66 -12.79 2.07
N ILE A 43 -9.54 -12.25 1.59
CA ILE A 43 -9.48 -11.47 0.35
C ILE A 43 -8.80 -12.34 -0.70
N PRO A 44 -9.55 -12.89 -1.67
CA PRO A 44 -8.96 -13.74 -2.69
C PRO A 44 -8.11 -12.92 -3.68
N GLY A 45 -7.20 -13.62 -4.37
CA GLY A 45 -6.36 -13.02 -5.40
C GLY A 45 -4.99 -12.54 -4.91
N PHE A 46 -4.72 -12.65 -3.61
CA PHE A 46 -3.42 -12.29 -3.03
C PHE A 46 -2.84 -13.47 -2.28
N PRO A 47 -1.50 -13.72 -2.39
CA PRO A 47 -0.86 -14.71 -1.55
C PRO A 47 -0.89 -14.31 -0.08
N ASP A 48 -0.73 -15.27 0.82
CA ASP A 48 -0.56 -14.98 2.24
C ASP A 48 0.67 -14.06 2.41
N PRO A 49 0.53 -12.88 3.05
CA PRO A 49 1.66 -11.98 3.26
C PRO A 49 2.85 -12.66 3.96
N ASN A 50 2.60 -13.64 4.81
CA ASN A 50 3.67 -14.39 5.48
C ASN A 50 4.44 -15.32 4.54
N SER A 51 3.89 -15.64 3.36
CA SER A 51 4.57 -16.46 2.34
C SER A 51 5.51 -15.64 1.45
N ILE A 52 5.42 -14.31 1.51
CA ILE A 52 6.22 -13.41 0.68
C ILE A 52 7.52 -13.08 1.44
N PRO A 53 8.72 -13.29 0.83
CA PRO A 53 9.98 -13.01 1.51
C PRO A 53 10.25 -11.51 1.67
N TYR A 54 9.54 -10.66 0.93
CA TYR A 54 9.74 -9.22 0.94
C TYR A 54 8.81 -8.50 1.90
N ARG A 55 9.31 -7.40 2.47
CA ARG A 55 8.55 -6.46 3.30
C ARG A 55 9.05 -5.05 3.04
N ILE A 56 8.13 -4.11 3.07
CA ILE A 56 8.43 -2.68 2.96
C ILE A 56 8.09 -2.01 4.28
N ASN A 57 9.02 -1.23 4.81
CA ASN A 57 8.78 -0.36 5.96
C ASN A 57 8.96 1.10 5.52
N ILE A 58 7.99 1.94 5.85
CA ILE A 58 8.00 3.36 5.53
C ILE A 58 8.00 4.15 6.84
N SER A 59 8.98 5.05 6.98
CA SER A 59 9.02 6.05 8.06
C SER A 59 8.61 7.40 7.50
N ILE A 60 7.51 7.95 8.01
CA ILE A 60 7.00 9.26 7.59
C ILE A 60 7.96 10.35 8.03
N ASN A 61 8.37 10.35 9.30
CA ASN A 61 9.27 11.35 9.85
C ASN A 61 10.68 11.25 9.27
N GLY A 62 11.16 10.03 9.03
CA GLY A 62 12.45 9.79 8.41
C GLY A 62 12.47 10.03 6.92
N ARG A 63 11.31 10.07 6.27
CA ARG A 63 11.15 10.19 4.81
C ARG A 63 11.99 9.18 4.06
N ILE A 64 11.90 7.93 4.52
CA ILE A 64 12.58 6.80 3.90
C ILE A 64 11.60 5.64 3.73
N LEU A 65 11.88 4.84 2.70
CA LEU A 65 11.26 3.55 2.45
C LEU A 65 12.36 2.51 2.46
N GLN A 66 12.19 1.48 3.28
CA GLN A 66 13.17 0.41 3.42
C GLN A 66 12.59 -0.90 2.88
N LEU A 67 13.35 -1.56 2.03
CA LEU A 67 13.03 -2.88 1.48
C LEU A 67 13.80 -3.95 2.26
N PHE A 68 13.06 -4.93 2.77
CA PHE A 68 13.62 -6.11 3.46
C PHE A 68 13.33 -7.37 2.66
N LYS A 69 14.27 -8.31 2.72
CA LYS A 69 14.10 -9.69 2.22
C LYS A 69 14.52 -10.65 3.32
N ASN A 70 13.59 -11.56 3.70
CA ASN A 70 13.82 -12.48 4.82
C ASN A 70 14.31 -11.77 6.08
N ASN A 71 13.70 -10.62 6.39
CA ASN A 71 14.02 -9.75 7.53
C ASN A 71 15.40 -9.09 7.48
N VAL A 72 16.08 -9.14 6.33
CA VAL A 72 17.38 -8.48 6.11
C VAL A 72 17.18 -7.25 5.24
N LEU A 73 17.66 -6.09 5.70
CA LEU A 73 17.57 -4.84 4.96
C LEU A 73 18.35 -4.96 3.64
N GLN A 74 17.65 -4.70 2.53
CA GLN A 74 18.23 -4.75 1.18
C GLN A 74 18.58 -3.36 0.68
N LYS A 75 17.68 -2.40 0.86
CA LYS A 75 17.86 -1.05 0.35
C LYS A 75 17.00 -0.05 1.10
N THR A 76 17.49 1.17 1.21
CA THR A 76 16.78 2.34 1.73
C THR A 76 16.63 3.36 0.61
N TYR A 77 15.41 3.82 0.40
CA TYR A 77 15.07 4.81 -0.63
C TYR A 77 14.61 6.11 0.04
N PRO A 78 15.01 7.28 -0.48
CA PRO A 78 14.41 8.54 -0.07
C PRO A 78 13.02 8.68 -0.67
N ILE A 79 12.10 9.26 0.08
CA ILE A 79 10.71 9.44 -0.34
C ILE A 79 10.19 10.84 0.00
N ALA A 80 9.08 11.22 -0.64
CA ALA A 80 8.23 12.32 -0.18
C ALA A 80 6.96 11.73 0.44
N VAL A 81 6.41 12.43 1.40
CA VAL A 81 5.22 12.02 2.15
C VAL A 81 4.16 13.11 2.17
N GLY A 82 2.98 12.83 2.72
CA GLY A 82 1.88 13.76 2.81
C GLY A 82 2.15 14.95 3.73
N ARG A 83 1.55 16.10 3.36
CA ARG A 83 1.48 17.27 4.23
C ARG A 83 0.45 17.07 5.34
N MET A 84 0.50 17.91 6.37
CA MET A 84 -0.37 17.80 7.56
C MET A 84 -1.86 17.62 7.24
N LEU A 85 -2.37 18.30 6.22
CA LEU A 85 -3.79 18.21 5.84
C LEU A 85 -4.13 16.96 5.02
N PHE A 86 -3.12 16.29 4.49
CA PHE A 86 -3.27 15.11 3.63
C PHE A 86 -2.24 14.07 4.05
N ASP A 87 -2.29 13.68 5.32
CA ASP A 87 -1.28 12.82 5.94
C ASP A 87 -1.20 11.47 5.24
N THR A 88 0.03 10.96 5.11
CA THR A 88 0.28 9.59 4.72
C THR A 88 -0.32 8.67 5.80
N PRO A 89 -1.16 7.69 5.43
CA PRO A 89 -1.81 6.84 6.41
C PRO A 89 -0.80 5.98 7.17
N VAL A 90 -1.03 5.82 8.47
CA VAL A 90 -0.26 4.90 9.33
C VAL A 90 -1.00 3.57 9.40
N GLY A 91 -0.28 2.48 9.36
CA GLY A 91 -0.86 1.14 9.48
C GLY A 91 -0.11 0.09 8.68
N ASN A 92 -0.75 -1.06 8.55
CA ASN A 92 -0.26 -2.18 7.78
C ASN A 92 -1.12 -2.37 6.53
N PHE A 93 -0.48 -2.41 5.39
CA PHE A 93 -1.11 -2.53 4.07
C PHE A 93 -0.42 -3.60 3.26
N ILE A 94 -0.98 -3.91 2.10
CA ILE A 94 -0.29 -4.70 1.07
C ILE A 94 -0.31 -3.92 -0.25
N ILE A 95 0.59 -4.30 -1.17
CA ILE A 95 0.52 -3.83 -2.56
C ILE A 95 -0.54 -4.66 -3.26
N VAL A 96 -1.55 -3.99 -3.85
CA VAL A 96 -2.68 -4.68 -4.49
C VAL A 96 -2.59 -4.72 -6.00
N ASN A 97 -1.92 -3.75 -6.61
CA ASN A 97 -1.68 -3.74 -8.07
C ASN A 97 -0.52 -2.82 -8.43
N LYS A 98 -0.10 -2.91 -9.69
CA LYS A 98 0.93 -2.06 -10.27
C LYS A 98 0.43 -1.54 -11.61
N GLN A 99 0.61 -0.25 -11.85
CA GLN A 99 0.25 0.40 -13.11
C GLN A 99 1.50 1.10 -13.67
N PRO A 100 2.12 0.55 -14.73
CA PRO A 100 3.26 1.20 -15.36
C PRO A 100 2.82 2.43 -16.15
N ASN A 101 3.69 3.43 -16.15
CA ASN A 101 3.53 4.67 -16.94
C ASN A 101 2.20 5.40 -16.73
N PRO A 102 1.76 5.65 -15.49
CA PRO A 102 0.57 6.46 -15.26
C PRO A 102 0.76 7.90 -15.75
N GLY A 103 2.00 8.40 -15.70
CA GLY A 103 2.37 9.72 -16.19
C GLY A 103 2.01 10.87 -15.24
N GLY A 104 2.37 12.08 -15.64
CA GLY A 104 2.12 13.28 -14.87
C GLY A 104 2.74 13.22 -13.47
N PRO A 105 2.00 13.65 -12.44
CA PRO A 105 2.53 13.67 -11.07
C PRO A 105 2.80 12.28 -10.48
N PHE A 106 2.32 11.21 -11.13
CA PHE A 106 2.54 9.83 -10.68
C PHE A 106 3.76 9.16 -11.33
N GLY A 107 4.37 9.81 -12.29
CA GLY A 107 5.64 9.38 -12.87
C GLY A 107 5.60 8.06 -13.61
N ALA A 108 6.62 7.24 -13.40
CA ALA A 108 6.86 6.02 -14.20
C ALA A 108 6.11 4.79 -13.72
N MET A 109 5.60 4.78 -12.48
CA MET A 109 4.92 3.62 -11.90
C MET A 109 4.01 4.06 -10.76
N TRP A 110 2.86 3.40 -10.66
CA TRP A 110 1.94 3.50 -9.53
C TRP A 110 1.74 2.10 -8.93
N MET A 111 1.93 1.97 -7.64
CA MET A 111 1.58 0.75 -6.89
C MET A 111 0.52 1.09 -5.86
N SER A 112 -0.69 0.57 -6.04
CA SER A 112 -1.80 0.80 -5.10
C SER A 112 -1.56 0.05 -3.79
N LEU A 113 -1.79 0.73 -2.67
CA LEU A 113 -1.87 0.11 -1.36
C LEU A 113 -3.30 -0.38 -1.10
N SER A 114 -3.46 -1.28 -0.14
CA SER A 114 -4.77 -1.78 0.30
C SER A 114 -5.53 -0.74 1.12
N LYS A 115 -5.54 0.46 0.65
CA LYS A 115 -6.35 1.60 1.10
C LYS A 115 -6.68 2.44 -0.11
N GLU A 116 -7.99 2.64 -0.36
CA GLU A 116 -8.47 3.37 -1.53
C GLU A 116 -7.79 4.74 -1.63
N HIS A 117 -7.40 5.14 -2.84
CA HIS A 117 -6.74 6.40 -3.19
C HIS A 117 -5.28 6.54 -2.75
N TYR A 118 -4.70 5.55 -2.07
CA TYR A 118 -3.31 5.62 -1.62
C TYR A 118 -2.42 4.64 -2.37
N GLY A 119 -1.18 5.06 -2.61
CA GLY A 119 -0.20 4.26 -3.31
C GLY A 119 1.21 4.76 -3.14
N ILE A 120 2.13 3.96 -3.68
CA ILE A 120 3.55 4.30 -3.82
C ILE A 120 3.77 4.56 -5.31
N HIS A 121 4.32 5.71 -5.68
CA HIS A 121 4.45 6.09 -7.08
C HIS A 121 5.69 6.92 -7.36
N GLY A 122 6.01 7.08 -8.64
CA GLY A 122 7.04 8.00 -9.12
C GLY A 122 6.61 9.45 -9.11
N THR A 123 7.33 10.31 -9.79
CA THR A 123 7.05 11.74 -9.81
C THR A 123 7.58 12.42 -11.08
N ASN A 124 6.92 13.50 -11.49
CA ASN A 124 7.47 14.44 -12.46
C ASN A 124 8.20 15.63 -11.79
N ASP A 125 8.26 15.63 -10.45
CA ASP A 125 8.96 16.65 -9.68
C ASP A 125 9.95 16.00 -8.71
N PRO A 126 11.15 15.59 -9.19
CA PRO A 126 12.13 14.93 -8.34
C PRO A 126 12.66 15.82 -7.20
N SER A 127 12.52 17.14 -7.28
CA SER A 127 12.92 18.04 -6.21
C SER A 127 12.07 17.90 -4.94
N SER A 128 10.89 17.27 -5.04
CA SER A 128 9.99 17.04 -3.91
C SER A 128 10.43 15.89 -2.99
N ILE A 129 11.33 15.04 -3.46
CA ILE A 129 11.80 13.89 -2.67
C ILE A 129 12.55 14.38 -1.42
N GLY A 130 12.23 13.78 -0.28
CA GLY A 130 12.75 14.19 1.02
C GLY A 130 11.87 15.22 1.74
N LYS A 131 10.75 15.61 1.14
CA LYS A 131 9.84 16.65 1.66
C LYS A 131 8.48 16.07 2.01
N ALA A 132 7.68 16.85 2.76
CA ALA A 132 6.29 16.56 3.06
C ALA A 132 5.40 17.43 2.17
N VAL A 133 5.16 17.00 0.92
CA VAL A 133 4.51 17.81 -0.11
C VAL A 133 3.39 17.10 -0.86
N SER A 134 3.23 15.78 -0.70
CA SER A 134 2.21 15.01 -1.40
C SER A 134 0.84 15.09 -0.69
N ARG A 135 -0.20 14.53 -1.33
CA ARG A 135 -1.54 14.41 -0.75
C ARG A 135 -1.76 13.06 -0.05
N GLY A 136 -0.74 12.57 0.64
CA GLY A 136 -0.82 11.35 1.42
C GLY A 136 -0.17 10.14 0.77
N CYS A 137 0.01 10.13 -0.55
CA CYS A 137 0.74 9.07 -1.24
C CYS A 137 2.24 9.15 -0.94
N VAL A 138 2.91 8.01 -1.07
CA VAL A 138 4.37 7.91 -0.94
C VAL A 138 4.99 8.11 -2.32
N ARG A 139 5.82 9.13 -2.44
CA ARG A 139 6.43 9.53 -3.71
C ARG A 139 7.91 9.15 -3.72
N MET A 140 8.35 8.51 -4.80
CA MET A 140 9.73 8.05 -5.01
C MET A 140 10.30 8.66 -6.28
N TYR A 141 11.63 8.66 -6.41
CA TYR A 141 12.25 8.86 -7.72
C TYR A 141 11.75 7.78 -8.69
N ASN A 142 11.59 8.15 -9.96
CA ASN A 142 11.11 7.20 -10.99
C ASN A 142 11.98 5.95 -11.07
N GLN A 143 13.29 6.11 -11.07
CA GLN A 143 14.22 4.96 -11.10
C GLN A 143 14.07 4.05 -9.89
N ASP A 144 13.78 4.62 -8.72
CA ASP A 144 13.62 3.86 -7.48
C ASP A 144 12.32 3.08 -7.46
N VAL A 145 11.20 3.70 -7.86
CA VAL A 145 9.91 3.00 -7.87
C VAL A 145 9.89 1.90 -8.93
N LEU A 146 10.55 2.09 -10.07
CA LEU A 146 10.69 1.06 -11.09
C LEU A 146 11.50 -0.13 -10.57
N GLN A 147 12.60 0.13 -9.87
CA GLN A 147 13.39 -0.92 -9.26
C GLN A 147 12.58 -1.68 -8.21
N LEU A 148 11.93 -0.98 -7.30
CA LEU A 148 11.12 -1.58 -6.25
C LEU A 148 10.00 -2.44 -6.85
N ALA A 149 9.29 -1.91 -7.84
CA ALA A 149 8.19 -2.63 -8.52
C ALA A 149 8.66 -3.90 -9.23
N SER A 150 9.92 -3.93 -9.71
CA SER A 150 10.49 -5.11 -10.36
C SER A 150 10.86 -6.22 -9.36
N ILE A 151 11.02 -5.87 -8.10
CA ILE A 151 11.46 -6.80 -7.04
C ILE A 151 10.28 -7.39 -6.29
N VAL A 152 9.33 -6.55 -5.84
CA VAL A 152 8.27 -6.98 -4.93
C VAL A 152 7.01 -7.39 -5.69
N PRO A 153 6.39 -8.55 -5.34
CA PRO A 153 5.13 -8.96 -5.94
C PRO A 153 3.93 -8.24 -5.32
N ASN A 154 2.77 -8.31 -5.99
CA ASN A 154 1.49 -7.97 -5.37
C ASN A 154 1.28 -8.85 -4.13
N GLY A 155 0.72 -8.29 -3.10
CA GLY A 155 0.58 -8.95 -1.79
C GLY A 155 1.69 -8.60 -0.80
N THR A 156 2.78 -7.98 -1.25
CA THR A 156 3.90 -7.61 -0.38
C THR A 156 3.42 -6.70 0.76
N PRO A 157 3.73 -7.07 2.03
CA PRO A 157 3.36 -6.25 3.18
C PRO A 157 4.09 -4.91 3.19
N VAL A 158 3.33 -3.85 3.51
CA VAL A 158 3.84 -2.48 3.66
C VAL A 158 3.42 -1.97 5.02
N SER A 159 4.40 -1.65 5.85
CA SER A 159 4.18 -1.07 7.18
C SER A 159 4.55 0.40 7.14
N ILE A 160 3.58 1.27 7.45
CA ILE A 160 3.78 2.72 7.48
C ILE A 160 3.70 3.18 8.93
N ARG A 161 4.75 3.85 9.39
CA ARG A 161 4.88 4.37 10.76
C ARG A 161 5.34 5.83 10.74
N PRO A 162 5.08 6.59 11.82
CA PRO A 162 5.59 7.96 11.97
C PRO A 162 7.12 8.12 11.94
#